data_1e9af5e0ec92069f33bddf881f55a2b1
#
_entry.id   1e9af5e0ec92069f33bddf881f55a2b1
#
_cell.length_a   1.000
_cell.length_b   1.000
_cell.length_c   1.000
_cell.angle_alpha   90.00
_cell.angle_beta   90.00
_cell.angle_gamma   90.00
#
_symmetry.space_group_name_H-M   'P 1'
#
loop_
_entity.id
_entity.type
_entity.pdbx_description
1 polymer ?
#
loop_
_entity_poly.entity_id
_entity_poly.type
_entity_poly.pdbx_seq_one_letter_code
_entity_poly.pdbx_strand_id
1 'polypeptide(L)'
;MKEEKQVGYRDIFHQVEYMKMMIAALINRFGDSIDAIASVWIVYEITGNAAWSAIMFGVNRIPSIVVTPLAGAWVEGRKKKTIMIVTDLIRAACVAFVATGYMLGFLQAWMLVITTLIISTVEAFRGPANSALLPKVLDKKYYEYGMSLSSTLGSIVELIGTAIAATIIALIGTSGAIYIDMATFIMSAVIIMFVNTKEQKLVKKKFDSKEYFDDLADGFSYVKKDDMLKIFMVLSIFLNAIMVPLNSLQAPLAGEVLGSGAEILSILGIAATFGMLFGSITYPMVQKFMSDRAIWMVGGLGVATFYILLPVCRPLYTSKILVYTVTAVLTFIMGYTVALVNSHLNVFMVKRIHQDFLARTDGITIALSTASMPAASFLLSVIVAYANTSAIFIASGVLALLVTICMLFSKTLAGNGEKSVSDNVDKLQSTEAV
;
A
#
# COMPACT_ATOMS: atom_id res chain seq x y z
N MET A 1 -26.18 -15.07 -35.29
CA MET A 1 -25.27 -14.76 -34.20
C MET A 1 -24.28 -13.73 -34.77
N LYS A 2 -24.32 -12.47 -34.32
CA LYS A 2 -23.27 -11.52 -34.67
C LYS A 2 -22.02 -11.97 -33.89
N GLU A 3 -20.92 -12.24 -34.59
CA GLU A 3 -19.62 -12.45 -33.94
C GLU A 3 -19.34 -11.26 -33.01
N GLU A 4 -19.31 -11.47 -31.73
CA GLU A 4 -18.81 -10.48 -30.79
C GLU A 4 -17.33 -10.25 -31.11
N LYS A 5 -17.05 -9.07 -31.65
CA LYS A 5 -15.70 -8.63 -31.99
C LYS A 5 -14.84 -8.78 -30.72
N GLN A 6 -13.83 -9.64 -30.77
CA GLN A 6 -12.91 -9.84 -29.66
C GLN A 6 -12.32 -8.48 -29.25
N VAL A 7 -12.62 -8.07 -28.03
CA VAL A 7 -12.09 -6.85 -27.43
C VAL A 7 -10.61 -7.04 -27.12
N GLY A 8 -9.78 -6.05 -27.39
CA GLY A 8 -8.35 -6.08 -27.12
C GLY A 8 -7.84 -4.75 -26.55
N TYR A 9 -6.58 -4.74 -26.12
CA TYR A 9 -5.93 -3.51 -25.59
C TYR A 9 -5.99 -2.33 -26.57
N ARG A 10 -5.97 -2.59 -27.88
CA ARG A 10 -6.02 -1.54 -28.90
C ARG A 10 -7.34 -0.76 -28.88
N ASP A 11 -8.43 -1.40 -28.47
CA ASP A 11 -9.75 -0.78 -28.41
C ASP A 11 -9.86 0.21 -27.22
N ILE A 12 -9.04 0.04 -26.20
CA ILE A 12 -8.97 0.95 -25.05
C ILE A 12 -8.48 2.34 -25.45
N PHE A 13 -7.51 2.42 -26.38
CA PHE A 13 -6.98 3.71 -26.87
C PHE A 13 -8.04 4.56 -27.58
N HIS A 14 -9.12 3.94 -28.07
CA HIS A 14 -10.25 4.65 -28.66
C HIS A 14 -11.26 5.19 -27.62
N GLN A 15 -11.13 4.79 -26.34
CA GLN A 15 -11.96 5.28 -25.23
C GLN A 15 -11.40 6.61 -24.67
N VAL A 16 -11.62 7.70 -25.41
CA VAL A 16 -10.96 9.01 -25.17
C VAL A 16 -11.16 9.50 -23.74
N GLU A 17 -12.37 9.40 -23.19
CA GLU A 17 -12.66 9.90 -21.84
C GLU A 17 -11.96 9.07 -20.76
N TYR A 18 -11.90 7.74 -20.95
CA TYR A 18 -11.13 6.86 -20.10
C TYR A 18 -9.63 7.12 -20.20
N MET A 19 -9.10 7.34 -21.40
CA MET A 19 -7.68 7.67 -21.62
C MET A 19 -7.28 8.95 -20.91
N LYS A 20 -8.11 10.01 -20.94
CA LYS A 20 -7.86 11.24 -20.16
C LYS A 20 -7.78 10.95 -18.66
N MET A 21 -8.74 10.18 -18.14
CA MET A 21 -8.77 9.81 -16.71
C MET A 21 -7.53 8.98 -16.33
N MET A 22 -7.15 8.02 -17.17
CA MET A 22 -5.95 7.18 -16.97
C MET A 22 -4.67 8.02 -17.00
N ILE A 23 -4.51 8.93 -17.98
CA ILE A 23 -3.35 9.82 -18.07
C ILE A 23 -3.25 10.71 -16.82
N ALA A 24 -4.36 11.29 -16.37
CA ALA A 24 -4.39 12.06 -15.13
C ALA A 24 -3.94 11.24 -13.92
N ALA A 25 -4.40 9.98 -13.81
CA ALA A 25 -3.99 9.07 -12.75
C ALA A 25 -2.50 8.70 -12.82
N LEU A 26 -1.95 8.49 -14.02
CA LEU A 26 -0.53 8.19 -14.22
C LEU A 26 0.36 9.38 -13.87
N ILE A 27 -0.05 10.59 -14.23
CA ILE A 27 0.67 11.83 -13.87
C ILE A 27 0.70 12.02 -12.36
N ASN A 28 -0.44 11.83 -11.65
CA ASN A 28 -0.46 11.85 -10.20
C ASN A 28 0.45 10.77 -9.60
N ARG A 29 0.38 9.53 -10.10
CA ARG A 29 1.21 8.43 -9.61
C ARG A 29 2.70 8.75 -9.72
N PHE A 30 3.09 9.42 -10.80
CA PHE A 30 4.47 9.87 -10.98
C PHE A 30 4.89 10.89 -9.90
N GLY A 31 4.08 11.93 -9.68
CA GLY A 31 4.33 12.92 -8.63
C GLY A 31 4.35 12.30 -7.23
N ASP A 32 3.33 11.50 -6.89
CA ASP A 32 3.24 10.77 -5.63
C ASP A 32 4.49 9.90 -5.35
N SER A 33 5.08 9.29 -6.39
CA SER A 33 6.28 8.45 -6.26
C SER A 33 7.53 9.27 -5.91
N ILE A 34 7.63 10.49 -6.42
CA ILE A 34 8.72 11.42 -6.09
C ILE A 34 8.51 11.99 -4.69
N ASP A 35 7.27 12.43 -4.39
CA ASP A 35 6.92 13.01 -3.10
C ASP A 35 7.09 12.00 -1.97
N ALA A 36 6.78 10.73 -2.19
CA ALA A 36 6.95 9.69 -1.18
C ALA A 36 8.40 9.62 -0.64
N ILE A 37 9.40 9.84 -1.49
CA ILE A 37 10.81 9.88 -1.08
C ILE A 37 11.15 11.24 -0.47
N ALA A 38 10.72 12.34 -1.11
CA ALA A 38 11.03 13.70 -0.67
C ALA A 38 10.42 13.99 0.71
N SER A 39 9.16 13.61 0.95
CA SER A 39 8.44 13.87 2.21
C SER A 39 9.03 13.08 3.39
N VAL A 40 9.41 11.82 3.18
CA VAL A 40 10.09 11.03 4.23
C VAL A 40 11.46 11.62 4.55
N TRP A 41 12.18 12.09 3.53
CA TRP A 41 13.50 12.69 3.71
C TRP A 41 13.41 14.03 4.45
N ILE A 42 12.49 14.91 4.06
CA ILE A 42 12.34 16.27 4.62
C ILE A 42 11.98 16.25 6.10
N VAL A 43 11.12 15.32 6.54
CA VAL A 43 10.73 15.23 7.95
C VAL A 43 11.94 14.86 8.82
N TYR A 44 12.78 13.97 8.32
CA TYR A 44 14.00 13.57 9.03
C TYR A 44 15.05 14.69 9.00
N GLU A 45 15.22 15.36 7.86
CA GLU A 45 16.18 16.44 7.70
C GLU A 45 15.87 17.66 8.61
N ILE A 46 14.58 18.05 8.71
CA ILE A 46 14.16 19.17 9.58
C ILE A 46 14.27 18.82 11.06
N THR A 47 13.94 17.58 11.43
CA THR A 47 13.78 17.22 12.85
C THR A 47 15.01 16.55 13.45
N GLY A 48 15.83 15.90 12.62
CA GLY A 48 16.90 15.01 13.09
C GLY A 48 16.41 13.86 13.98
N ASN A 49 15.08 13.58 13.97
CA ASN A 49 14.45 12.68 14.93
C ASN A 49 13.51 11.69 14.22
N ALA A 50 13.88 10.41 14.31
CA ALA A 50 13.13 9.31 13.72
C ALA A 50 11.69 9.15 14.26
N ALA A 51 11.39 9.67 15.47
CA ALA A 51 10.04 9.63 16.02
C ALA A 51 9.04 10.42 15.15
N TRP A 52 9.46 11.56 14.58
CA TRP A 52 8.61 12.32 13.68
C TRP A 52 8.31 11.58 12.38
N SER A 53 9.27 10.83 11.83
CA SER A 53 9.04 9.96 10.66
C SER A 53 7.99 8.90 10.97
N ALA A 54 8.06 8.28 12.15
CA ALA A 54 7.06 7.31 12.59
C ALA A 54 5.68 7.94 12.80
N ILE A 55 5.58 9.12 13.45
CA ILE A 55 4.31 9.84 13.64
C ILE A 55 3.69 10.17 12.27
N MET A 56 4.48 10.70 11.33
CA MET A 56 4.01 11.03 9.98
C MET A 56 3.42 9.83 9.25
N PHE A 57 4.10 8.69 9.29
CA PHE A 57 3.61 7.46 8.68
C PHE A 57 2.29 7.01 9.33
N GLY A 58 2.18 7.04 10.66
CA GLY A 58 0.94 6.70 11.37
C GLY A 58 -0.21 7.62 11.02
N VAL A 59 0.02 8.93 11.04
CA VAL A 59 -0.99 9.95 10.71
C VAL A 59 -1.48 9.82 9.27
N ASN A 60 -0.59 9.54 8.33
CA ASN A 60 -0.96 9.34 6.91
C ASN A 60 -1.97 8.20 6.72
N ARG A 61 -1.92 7.15 7.56
CA ARG A 61 -2.80 5.97 7.45
C ARG A 61 -4.17 6.12 8.09
N ILE A 62 -4.33 7.02 9.08
CA ILE A 62 -5.59 7.19 9.82
C ILE A 62 -6.79 7.50 8.90
N PRO A 63 -6.71 8.47 7.97
CA PRO A 63 -7.86 8.81 7.14
C PRO A 63 -8.30 7.69 6.22
N SER A 64 -7.38 6.86 5.71
CA SER A 64 -7.74 5.72 4.87
C SER A 64 -8.60 4.69 5.61
N ILE A 65 -8.43 4.56 6.92
CA ILE A 65 -9.17 3.62 7.76
C ILE A 65 -10.52 4.21 8.17
N VAL A 66 -10.52 5.47 8.63
CA VAL A 66 -11.71 6.10 9.24
C VAL A 66 -12.59 6.80 8.21
N VAL A 67 -11.97 7.51 7.25
CA VAL A 67 -12.68 8.40 6.33
C VAL A 67 -13.13 7.67 5.06
N THR A 68 -12.34 6.73 4.52
CA THR A 68 -12.67 6.08 3.24
C THR A 68 -14.03 5.38 3.22
N PRO A 69 -14.44 4.64 4.28
CA PRO A 69 -15.78 4.03 4.30
C PRO A 69 -16.90 5.06 4.24
N LEU A 70 -16.73 6.17 4.95
CA LEU A 70 -17.71 7.28 4.97
C LEU A 70 -17.69 8.07 3.66
N ALA A 71 -16.51 8.26 3.09
CA ALA A 71 -16.29 8.96 1.84
C ALA A 71 -16.98 8.28 0.66
N GLY A 72 -17.00 6.94 0.62
CA GLY A 72 -17.70 6.18 -0.43
C GLY A 72 -19.17 6.59 -0.57
N ALA A 73 -19.91 6.53 0.53
CA ALA A 73 -21.32 6.92 0.55
C ALA A 73 -21.53 8.42 0.26
N TRP A 74 -20.66 9.28 0.78
CA TRP A 74 -20.73 10.72 0.54
C TRP A 74 -20.49 11.08 -0.94
N VAL A 75 -19.59 10.37 -1.61
CA VAL A 75 -19.23 10.52 -3.02
C VAL A 75 -20.39 10.10 -3.94
N GLU A 76 -21.14 9.04 -3.61
CA GLU A 76 -22.25 8.55 -4.44
C GLU A 76 -23.27 9.65 -4.76
N GLY A 77 -23.59 10.50 -3.81
CA GLY A 77 -24.57 11.59 -3.96
C GLY A 77 -24.05 12.85 -4.63
N ARG A 78 -22.81 12.86 -5.17
CA ARG A 78 -22.16 14.07 -5.68
C ARG A 78 -21.47 13.86 -7.03
N LYS A 79 -21.09 14.97 -7.68
CA LYS A 79 -20.35 14.95 -8.95
C LYS A 79 -18.92 14.47 -8.72
N LYS A 80 -18.61 13.25 -9.17
CA LYS A 80 -17.31 12.58 -8.98
C LYS A 80 -16.17 13.37 -9.60
N LYS A 81 -16.41 13.89 -10.83
CA LYS A 81 -15.47 14.78 -11.52
C LYS A 81 -15.07 15.99 -10.66
N THR A 82 -16.04 16.66 -10.06
CA THR A 82 -15.79 17.84 -9.21
C THR A 82 -15.00 17.47 -7.96
N ILE A 83 -15.30 16.32 -7.33
CA ILE A 83 -14.56 15.82 -6.18
C ILE A 83 -13.10 15.60 -6.56
N MET A 84 -12.81 14.90 -7.66
CA MET A 84 -11.44 14.64 -8.09
C MET A 84 -10.65 15.93 -8.35
N ILE A 85 -11.27 16.93 -9.02
CA ILE A 85 -10.62 18.21 -9.28
C ILE A 85 -10.32 18.96 -7.97
N VAL A 86 -11.29 19.06 -7.07
CA VAL A 86 -11.14 19.77 -5.79
C VAL A 86 -10.09 19.09 -4.92
N THR A 87 -10.10 17.77 -4.86
CA THR A 87 -9.12 17.01 -4.09
C THR A 87 -7.70 17.20 -4.63
N ASP A 88 -7.50 17.16 -5.94
CA ASP A 88 -6.18 17.39 -6.55
C ASP A 88 -5.70 18.84 -6.29
N LEU A 89 -6.58 19.84 -6.35
CA LEU A 89 -6.21 21.24 -6.06
C LEU A 89 -5.86 21.46 -4.59
N ILE A 90 -6.58 20.82 -3.65
CA ILE A 90 -6.24 20.90 -2.21
C ILE A 90 -4.87 20.24 -1.96
N ARG A 91 -4.61 19.08 -2.56
CA ARG A 91 -3.31 18.40 -2.47
C ARG A 91 -2.19 19.29 -3.03
N ALA A 92 -2.40 19.88 -4.21
CA ALA A 92 -1.45 20.83 -4.80
C ALA A 92 -1.13 22.00 -3.88
N ALA A 93 -2.15 22.58 -3.22
CA ALA A 93 -1.96 23.70 -2.28
C ALA A 93 -1.16 23.26 -1.03
N CYS A 94 -1.45 22.09 -0.46
CA CYS A 94 -0.73 21.55 0.68
C CYS A 94 0.73 21.27 0.34
N VAL A 95 0.98 20.63 -0.79
CA VAL A 95 2.32 20.29 -1.27
C VAL A 95 3.12 21.58 -1.60
N ALA A 96 2.48 22.59 -2.21
CA ALA A 96 3.08 23.90 -2.43
C ALA A 96 3.46 24.59 -1.12
N PHE A 97 2.62 24.50 -0.08
CA PHE A 97 2.92 25.03 1.24
C PHE A 97 4.15 24.35 1.85
N VAL A 98 4.23 23.02 1.78
CA VAL A 98 5.39 22.25 2.28
C VAL A 98 6.67 22.64 1.52
N ALA A 99 6.65 22.65 0.19
CA ALA A 99 7.80 23.01 -0.64
C ALA A 99 8.30 24.43 -0.35
N THR A 100 7.36 25.39 -0.28
CA THR A 100 7.67 26.80 0.01
C THR A 100 8.20 26.98 1.43
N GLY A 101 7.56 26.35 2.41
CA GLY A 101 7.94 26.43 3.81
C GLY A 101 9.32 25.85 4.08
N TYR A 102 9.67 24.74 3.39
CA TYR A 102 11.01 24.17 3.46
C TYR A 102 12.06 25.09 2.79
N MET A 103 11.76 25.59 1.59
CA MET A 103 12.64 26.48 0.85
C MET A 103 12.94 27.79 1.63
N LEU A 104 11.96 28.34 2.31
CA LEU A 104 12.07 29.57 3.11
C LEU A 104 12.53 29.32 4.56
N GLY A 105 12.69 28.08 4.98
CA GLY A 105 13.22 27.70 6.29
C GLY A 105 12.27 27.89 7.47
N PHE A 106 10.95 28.08 7.24
CA PHE A 106 9.98 28.21 8.34
C PHE A 106 9.19 26.92 8.62
N LEU A 107 9.37 25.87 7.80
CA LEU A 107 8.62 24.62 7.92
C LEU A 107 8.98 23.89 9.23
N GLN A 108 7.97 23.52 10.00
CA GLN A 108 8.12 22.79 11.26
C GLN A 108 7.45 21.43 11.17
N ALA A 109 7.89 20.47 12.00
CA ALA A 109 7.39 19.10 12.00
C ALA A 109 5.85 19.00 12.17
N TRP A 110 5.27 19.79 13.06
CA TRP A 110 3.82 19.80 13.27
C TRP A 110 3.04 20.30 12.04
N MET A 111 3.61 21.21 11.24
CA MET A 111 3.01 21.67 9.99
C MET A 111 2.95 20.53 8.96
N LEU A 112 4.02 19.71 8.90
CA LEU A 112 4.05 18.49 8.08
C LEU A 112 2.97 17.48 8.51
N VAL A 113 2.78 17.28 9.82
CA VAL A 113 1.73 16.40 10.35
C VAL A 113 0.34 16.88 9.90
N ILE A 114 0.05 18.18 10.03
CA ILE A 114 -1.24 18.74 9.63
C ILE A 114 -1.45 18.63 8.11
N THR A 115 -0.45 18.98 7.31
CA THR A 115 -0.57 18.89 5.85
C THR A 115 -0.73 17.45 5.38
N THR A 116 0.00 16.50 5.96
CA THR A 116 -0.17 15.06 5.69
C THR A 116 -1.58 14.59 6.05
N LEU A 117 -2.11 15.00 7.20
CA LEU A 117 -3.48 14.65 7.61
C LEU A 117 -4.52 15.21 6.63
N ILE A 118 -4.34 16.45 6.16
CA ILE A 118 -5.22 17.04 5.15
C ILE A 118 -5.13 16.27 3.83
N ILE A 119 -3.92 16.04 3.32
CA ILE A 119 -3.68 15.33 2.06
C ILE A 119 -4.32 13.94 2.09
N SER A 120 -4.02 13.13 3.11
CA SER A 120 -4.55 11.77 3.21
C SER A 120 -6.07 11.73 3.46
N THR A 121 -6.63 12.74 4.16
CA THR A 121 -8.09 12.87 4.32
C THR A 121 -8.76 13.16 2.96
N VAL A 122 -8.20 14.07 2.20
CA VAL A 122 -8.74 14.45 0.89
C VAL A 122 -8.60 13.30 -0.12
N GLU A 123 -7.50 12.55 -0.05
CA GLU A 123 -7.27 11.36 -0.86
C GLU A 123 -8.29 10.25 -0.58
N ALA A 124 -8.73 10.10 0.68
CA ALA A 124 -9.76 9.15 1.05
C ALA A 124 -11.11 9.39 0.31
N PHE A 125 -11.38 10.60 -0.18
CA PHE A 125 -12.52 10.89 -1.06
C PHE A 125 -12.21 10.68 -2.54
N ARG A 126 -10.97 10.90 -2.96
CA ARG A 126 -10.54 10.80 -4.36
C ARG A 126 -10.63 9.37 -4.89
N GLY A 127 -10.20 8.39 -4.09
CA GLY A 127 -10.24 6.97 -4.45
C GLY A 127 -11.65 6.49 -4.83
N PRO A 128 -12.65 6.58 -3.92
CA PRO A 128 -14.04 6.25 -4.24
C PRO A 128 -14.62 7.04 -5.42
N ALA A 129 -14.26 8.33 -5.55
CA ALA A 129 -14.71 9.14 -6.68
C ALA A 129 -14.18 8.62 -8.02
N ASN A 130 -12.90 8.24 -8.08
CA ASN A 130 -12.27 7.65 -9.25
C ASN A 130 -12.93 6.32 -9.64
N SER A 131 -13.15 5.43 -8.67
CA SER A 131 -13.82 4.14 -8.89
C SER A 131 -15.27 4.30 -9.36
N ALA A 132 -16.01 5.25 -8.79
CA ALA A 132 -17.39 5.54 -9.19
C ALA A 132 -17.53 6.28 -10.53
N LEU A 133 -16.45 6.94 -10.99
CA LEU A 133 -16.40 7.60 -12.30
C LEU A 133 -16.09 6.61 -13.44
N LEU A 134 -15.34 5.55 -13.17
CA LEU A 134 -14.92 4.54 -14.16
C LEU A 134 -16.09 4.02 -15.03
N PRO A 135 -17.24 3.59 -14.47
CA PRO A 135 -18.36 3.11 -15.28
C PRO A 135 -19.06 4.20 -16.10
N LYS A 136 -18.70 5.47 -15.93
CA LYS A 136 -19.26 6.60 -16.70
C LYS A 136 -18.41 6.97 -17.91
N VAL A 137 -17.16 6.53 -17.93
CA VAL A 137 -16.15 6.84 -18.97
C VAL A 137 -15.68 5.61 -19.75
N LEU A 138 -15.97 4.40 -19.26
CA LEU A 138 -15.57 3.13 -19.88
C LEU A 138 -16.77 2.19 -19.91
N ASP A 139 -17.02 1.55 -21.06
CA ASP A 139 -18.05 0.52 -21.19
C ASP A 139 -17.63 -0.78 -20.50
N LYS A 140 -18.59 -1.54 -19.94
CA LYS A 140 -18.36 -2.78 -19.17
C LYS A 140 -17.47 -3.80 -19.92
N LYS A 141 -17.64 -3.95 -21.23
CA LYS A 141 -16.86 -4.90 -22.05
C LYS A 141 -15.36 -4.60 -22.10
N TYR A 142 -14.95 -3.39 -21.71
CA TYR A 142 -13.55 -2.95 -21.71
C TYR A 142 -12.93 -2.93 -20.30
N TYR A 143 -13.69 -3.24 -19.22
CA TYR A 143 -13.19 -3.09 -17.84
C TYR A 143 -11.93 -3.89 -17.57
N GLU A 144 -11.90 -5.16 -17.95
CA GLU A 144 -10.74 -6.03 -17.71
C GLU A 144 -9.46 -5.48 -18.34
N TYR A 145 -9.55 -5.11 -19.62
CA TYR A 145 -8.41 -4.55 -20.36
C TYR A 145 -8.02 -3.16 -19.87
N GLY A 146 -9.01 -2.30 -19.60
CA GLY A 146 -8.76 -0.94 -19.11
C GLY A 146 -8.11 -0.94 -17.73
N MET A 147 -8.65 -1.69 -16.78
CA MET A 147 -8.11 -1.79 -15.42
C MET A 147 -6.72 -2.45 -15.41
N SER A 148 -6.53 -3.52 -16.21
CA SER A 148 -5.22 -4.16 -16.35
C SER A 148 -4.17 -3.20 -16.94
N LEU A 149 -4.53 -2.45 -17.99
CA LEU A 149 -3.65 -1.46 -18.61
C LEU A 149 -3.28 -0.35 -17.60
N SER A 150 -4.28 0.20 -16.90
CA SER A 150 -4.07 1.24 -15.88
C SER A 150 -3.18 0.77 -14.74
N SER A 151 -3.40 -0.45 -14.24
CA SER A 151 -2.57 -1.04 -13.18
C SER A 151 -1.13 -1.27 -13.63
N THR A 152 -0.94 -1.83 -14.83
CA THR A 152 0.39 -2.10 -15.40
C THR A 152 1.16 -0.80 -15.61
N LEU A 153 0.55 0.19 -16.28
CA LEU A 153 1.17 1.48 -16.53
C LEU A 153 1.41 2.24 -15.22
N GLY A 154 0.49 2.15 -14.25
CA GLY A 154 0.65 2.72 -12.93
C GLY A 154 1.90 2.18 -12.21
N SER A 155 2.10 0.87 -12.23
CA SER A 155 3.29 0.23 -11.63
C SER A 155 4.59 0.63 -12.33
N ILE A 156 4.57 0.75 -13.66
CA ILE A 156 5.72 1.20 -14.44
C ILE A 156 6.07 2.66 -14.10
N VAL A 157 5.07 3.53 -14.04
CA VAL A 157 5.25 4.95 -13.73
C VAL A 157 5.75 5.14 -12.29
N GLU A 158 5.21 4.38 -11.34
CA GLU A 158 5.67 4.37 -9.94
C GLU A 158 7.13 3.94 -9.84
N LEU A 159 7.51 2.89 -10.55
CA LEU A 159 8.89 2.41 -10.60
C LEU A 159 9.84 3.47 -11.18
N ILE A 160 9.46 4.09 -12.31
CA ILE A 160 10.25 5.15 -12.93
C ILE A 160 10.36 6.36 -11.98
N GLY A 161 9.26 6.82 -11.40
CA GLY A 161 9.24 7.96 -10.48
C GLY A 161 10.14 7.70 -9.25
N THR A 162 10.03 6.54 -8.63
CA THR A 162 10.88 6.12 -7.51
C THR A 162 12.36 6.05 -7.92
N ALA A 163 12.65 5.51 -9.12
CA ALA A 163 14.02 5.37 -9.62
C ALA A 163 14.73 6.70 -9.83
N ILE A 164 14.00 7.71 -10.33
CA ILE A 164 14.59 9.02 -10.64
C ILE A 164 14.44 10.04 -9.51
N ALA A 165 13.65 9.75 -8.47
CA ALA A 165 13.36 10.68 -7.39
C ALA A 165 14.63 11.22 -6.71
N ALA A 166 15.57 10.35 -6.36
CA ALA A 166 16.84 10.79 -5.76
C ALA A 166 17.68 11.67 -6.71
N THR A 167 17.64 11.38 -8.01
CA THR A 167 18.33 12.21 -9.01
C THR A 167 17.68 13.58 -9.12
N ILE A 168 16.35 13.65 -9.11
CA ILE A 168 15.60 14.91 -9.11
C ILE A 168 15.94 15.72 -7.86
N ILE A 169 15.93 15.09 -6.68
CA ILE A 169 16.29 15.75 -5.41
C ILE A 169 17.73 16.28 -5.47
N ALA A 170 18.66 15.51 -6.03
CA ALA A 170 20.06 15.95 -6.16
C ALA A 170 20.25 17.13 -7.14
N LEU A 171 19.44 17.22 -8.21
CA LEU A 171 19.56 18.26 -9.25
C LEU A 171 18.87 19.56 -8.88
N ILE A 172 17.66 19.50 -8.31
CA ILE A 172 16.81 20.67 -8.05
C ILE A 172 16.43 20.85 -6.58
N GLY A 173 17.01 20.02 -5.70
CA GLY A 173 16.73 20.03 -4.27
C GLY A 173 15.40 19.39 -3.89
N THR A 174 15.22 19.16 -2.58
CA THR A 174 13.99 18.54 -2.04
C THR A 174 12.74 19.37 -2.32
N SER A 175 12.81 20.70 -2.17
CA SER A 175 11.70 21.61 -2.53
C SER A 175 11.31 21.50 -4.00
N GLY A 176 12.31 21.44 -4.89
CA GLY A 176 12.08 21.30 -6.33
C GLY A 176 11.35 20.00 -6.67
N ALA A 177 11.72 18.90 -6.04
CA ALA A 177 11.05 17.60 -6.18
C ALA A 177 9.58 17.68 -5.75
N ILE A 178 9.29 18.35 -4.63
CA ILE A 178 7.91 18.53 -4.13
C ILE A 178 7.10 19.47 -5.04
N TYR A 179 7.72 20.48 -5.66
CA TYR A 179 7.05 21.33 -6.67
C TYR A 179 6.68 20.56 -7.94
N ILE A 180 7.46 19.54 -8.33
CA ILE A 180 7.05 18.62 -9.42
C ILE A 180 5.75 17.93 -9.05
N ASP A 181 5.62 17.41 -7.82
CA ASP A 181 4.39 16.76 -7.38
C ASP A 181 3.21 17.74 -7.38
N MET A 182 3.39 18.97 -6.88
CA MET A 182 2.39 20.03 -7.02
C MET A 182 1.93 20.20 -8.47
N ALA A 183 2.88 20.26 -9.41
CA ALA A 183 2.57 20.43 -10.83
C ALA A 183 1.78 19.24 -11.38
N THR A 184 2.08 18.01 -10.94
CA THR A 184 1.32 16.80 -11.35
C THR A 184 -0.13 16.83 -10.87
N PHE A 185 -0.40 17.31 -9.65
CA PHE A 185 -1.77 17.50 -9.16
C PHE A 185 -2.54 18.54 -9.98
N ILE A 186 -1.91 19.67 -10.29
CA ILE A 186 -2.53 20.71 -11.13
C ILE A 186 -2.82 20.16 -12.53
N MET A 187 -1.84 19.47 -13.15
CA MET A 187 -2.02 18.85 -14.46
C MET A 187 -3.15 17.82 -14.47
N SER A 188 -3.21 16.97 -13.44
CA SER A 188 -4.30 16.01 -13.28
C SER A 188 -5.66 16.72 -13.18
N ALA A 189 -5.78 17.74 -12.32
CA ALA A 189 -7.02 18.52 -12.19
C ALA A 189 -7.44 19.13 -13.53
N VAL A 190 -6.50 19.70 -14.28
CA VAL A 190 -6.76 20.28 -15.62
C VAL A 190 -7.22 19.21 -16.59
N ILE A 191 -6.55 18.06 -16.66
CA ILE A 191 -6.95 16.96 -17.57
C ILE A 191 -8.35 16.47 -17.21
N ILE A 192 -8.65 16.29 -15.91
CA ILE A 192 -9.97 15.85 -15.44
C ILE A 192 -11.05 16.89 -15.80
N MET A 193 -10.75 18.20 -15.82
CA MET A 193 -11.70 19.22 -16.28
C MET A 193 -12.18 18.97 -17.72
N PHE A 194 -11.34 18.38 -18.57
CA PHE A 194 -11.68 18.04 -19.95
C PHE A 194 -12.29 16.64 -20.15
N VAL A 195 -12.47 15.86 -19.07
CA VAL A 195 -13.20 14.59 -19.13
C VAL A 195 -14.70 14.89 -19.26
N ASN A 196 -15.31 14.38 -20.31
CA ASN A 196 -16.75 14.52 -20.52
C ASN A 196 -17.48 13.34 -19.85
N THR A 197 -18.19 13.62 -18.77
CA THR A 197 -18.91 12.61 -18.00
C THR A 197 -20.41 12.79 -18.18
N LYS A 198 -21.11 11.71 -18.54
CA LYS A 198 -22.59 11.65 -18.55
C LYS A 198 -23.08 11.36 -17.13
N GLU A 199 -22.80 12.24 -16.18
CA GLU A 199 -23.33 12.09 -14.82
C GLU A 199 -24.83 12.46 -14.83
N GLN A 200 -25.69 11.44 -14.76
CA GLN A 200 -27.15 11.58 -14.60
C GLN A 200 -27.49 12.07 -13.19
N LYS A 201 -28.78 12.47 -12.99
CA LYS A 201 -29.29 12.91 -11.68
C LYS A 201 -28.85 11.97 -10.57
N LEU A 202 -28.18 12.56 -9.57
CA LEU A 202 -27.57 11.85 -8.46
C LEU A 202 -28.66 11.41 -7.48
N VAL A 203 -28.80 10.11 -7.29
CA VAL A 203 -29.64 9.55 -6.23
C VAL A 203 -28.79 9.53 -4.96
N LYS A 204 -29.19 10.30 -3.95
CA LYS A 204 -28.53 10.27 -2.63
C LYS A 204 -28.85 8.94 -1.95
N LYS A 205 -27.91 7.99 -1.94
CA LYS A 205 -27.98 6.82 -1.08
C LYS A 205 -27.46 7.26 0.29
N LYS A 206 -28.25 7.07 1.36
CA LYS A 206 -27.76 7.31 2.73
C LYS A 206 -26.81 6.18 3.09
N PHE A 207 -25.65 6.53 3.65
CA PHE A 207 -24.77 5.56 4.28
C PHE A 207 -25.47 5.01 5.53
N ASP A 208 -25.71 3.72 5.56
CA ASP A 208 -26.18 3.04 6.74
C ASP A 208 -24.98 2.49 7.52
N SER A 209 -24.61 3.22 8.57
CA SER A 209 -23.51 2.81 9.43
C SER A 209 -23.79 1.48 10.13
N LYS A 210 -25.06 1.18 10.39
CA LYS A 210 -25.45 -0.08 11.03
C LYS A 210 -25.18 -1.26 10.07
N GLU A 211 -25.63 -1.17 8.82
CA GLU A 211 -25.36 -2.20 7.79
C GLU A 211 -23.85 -2.44 7.62
N TYR A 212 -23.05 -1.36 7.62
CA TYR A 212 -21.58 -1.46 7.52
C TYR A 212 -20.96 -2.20 8.72
N PHE A 213 -21.36 -1.86 9.95
CA PHE A 213 -20.85 -2.54 11.15
C PHE A 213 -21.38 -3.97 11.28
N ASP A 214 -22.61 -4.24 10.86
CA ASP A 214 -23.19 -5.59 10.82
C ASP A 214 -22.42 -6.46 9.81
N ASP A 215 -22.10 -5.96 8.61
CA ASP A 215 -21.27 -6.65 7.62
C ASP A 215 -19.85 -6.97 8.15
N LEU A 216 -19.23 -6.03 8.87
CA LEU A 216 -17.94 -6.29 9.54
C LEU A 216 -18.08 -7.35 10.65
N ALA A 217 -19.13 -7.30 11.44
CA ALA A 217 -19.38 -8.26 12.50
C ALA A 217 -19.62 -9.67 11.96
N ASP A 218 -20.36 -9.79 10.85
CA ASP A 218 -20.58 -11.04 10.15
C ASP A 218 -19.27 -11.62 9.59
N GLY A 219 -18.47 -10.79 8.93
CA GLY A 219 -17.14 -11.21 8.43
C GLY A 219 -16.22 -11.69 9.57
N PHE A 220 -16.21 -10.97 10.71
CA PHE A 220 -15.46 -11.38 11.88
C PHE A 220 -15.97 -12.67 12.51
N SER A 221 -17.29 -12.84 12.59
CA SER A 221 -17.92 -14.06 13.08
C SER A 221 -17.58 -15.27 12.21
N TYR A 222 -17.54 -15.08 10.88
CA TYR A 222 -17.12 -16.11 9.93
C TYR A 222 -15.66 -16.52 10.15
N VAL A 223 -14.74 -15.56 10.29
CA VAL A 223 -13.33 -15.84 10.59
C VAL A 223 -13.16 -16.58 11.91
N LYS A 224 -13.94 -16.24 12.94
CA LYS A 224 -13.87 -16.91 14.25
C LYS A 224 -14.24 -18.41 14.21
N LYS A 225 -14.99 -18.87 13.23
CA LYS A 225 -15.41 -20.27 13.10
C LYS A 225 -14.35 -21.16 12.44
N ASP A 226 -13.35 -20.57 11.76
CA ASP A 226 -12.28 -21.30 11.08
C ASP A 226 -10.90 -20.95 11.64
N ASP A 227 -10.23 -21.93 12.25
CA ASP A 227 -8.92 -21.72 12.89
C ASP A 227 -7.82 -21.31 11.91
N MET A 228 -7.90 -21.76 10.65
CA MET A 228 -6.96 -21.34 9.62
C MET A 228 -7.15 -19.87 9.25
N LEU A 229 -8.39 -19.41 9.06
CA LEU A 229 -8.70 -18.01 8.78
C LEU A 229 -8.26 -17.09 9.93
N LYS A 230 -8.44 -17.53 11.19
CA LYS A 230 -7.91 -16.81 12.36
C LYS A 230 -6.39 -16.63 12.30
N ILE A 231 -5.68 -17.72 12.03
CA ILE A 231 -4.21 -17.67 11.92
C ILE A 231 -3.81 -16.72 10.80
N PHE A 232 -4.41 -16.80 9.63
CA PHE A 232 -4.08 -15.93 8.51
C PHE A 232 -4.39 -14.46 8.79
N MET A 233 -5.52 -14.17 9.44
CA MET A 233 -5.84 -12.80 9.85
C MET A 233 -4.79 -12.25 10.83
N VAL A 234 -4.43 -13.02 11.86
CA VAL A 234 -3.40 -12.62 12.83
C VAL A 234 -2.04 -12.42 12.15
N LEU A 235 -1.67 -13.31 11.22
CA LEU A 235 -0.44 -13.17 10.45
C LEU A 235 -0.44 -11.94 9.54
N SER A 236 -1.56 -11.63 8.89
CA SER A 236 -1.70 -10.42 8.07
C SER A 236 -1.54 -9.16 8.92
N ILE A 237 -2.17 -9.12 10.10
CA ILE A 237 -2.00 -8.02 11.08
C ILE A 237 -0.53 -7.88 11.48
N PHE A 238 0.09 -8.99 11.85
CA PHE A 238 1.49 -9.01 12.27
C PHE A 238 2.45 -8.59 11.16
N LEU A 239 2.28 -9.11 9.93
CA LEU A 239 3.11 -8.73 8.78
C LEU A 239 3.01 -7.25 8.46
N ASN A 240 1.82 -6.66 8.52
CA ASN A 240 1.65 -5.23 8.32
C ASN A 240 2.33 -4.42 9.44
N ALA A 241 2.21 -4.84 10.71
CA ALA A 241 2.85 -4.18 11.83
C ALA A 241 4.39 -4.25 11.75
N ILE A 242 4.95 -5.42 11.37
CA ILE A 242 6.40 -5.61 11.26
C ILE A 242 7.03 -4.85 10.09
N MET A 243 6.22 -4.45 9.09
CA MET A 243 6.70 -3.60 7.99
C MET A 243 6.77 -2.11 8.38
N VAL A 244 6.18 -1.71 9.51
CA VAL A 244 6.14 -0.31 9.94
C VAL A 244 7.53 0.30 10.13
N PRO A 245 8.51 -0.34 10.81
CA PRO A 245 9.85 0.23 10.94
C PRO A 245 10.51 0.51 9.58
N LEU A 246 10.38 -0.40 8.60
CA LEU A 246 10.90 -0.14 7.26
C LEU A 246 10.19 1.05 6.60
N ASN A 247 8.86 1.08 6.64
CA ASN A 247 8.08 2.12 5.95
C ASN A 247 8.26 3.51 6.59
N SER A 248 8.44 3.59 7.90
CA SER A 248 8.50 4.88 8.62
C SER A 248 9.90 5.38 8.92
N LEU A 249 10.90 4.48 9.00
CA LEU A 249 12.27 4.84 9.37
C LEU A 249 13.27 4.73 8.21
N GLN A 250 12.82 4.87 6.95
CA GLN A 250 13.71 4.79 5.77
C GLN A 250 14.79 5.87 5.79
N ALA A 251 14.44 7.11 6.14
CA ALA A 251 15.40 8.21 6.21
C ALA A 251 16.40 8.04 7.37
N PRO A 252 15.99 7.72 8.61
CA PRO A 252 16.91 7.31 9.68
C PRO A 252 17.80 6.12 9.31
N LEU A 253 17.24 5.10 8.65
CA LEU A 253 18.00 3.95 8.15
C LEU A 253 19.11 4.39 7.19
N ALA A 254 18.78 5.26 6.22
CA ALA A 254 19.75 5.77 5.25
C ALA A 254 20.85 6.58 5.94
N GLY A 255 20.50 7.54 6.81
CA GLY A 255 21.43 8.44 7.45
C GLY A 255 22.25 7.79 8.57
N GLU A 256 21.57 7.15 9.54
CA GLU A 256 22.21 6.67 10.76
C GLU A 256 22.90 5.31 10.60
N VAL A 257 22.30 4.40 9.81
CA VAL A 257 22.80 3.01 9.66
C VAL A 257 23.70 2.88 8.46
N LEU A 258 23.24 3.40 7.30
CA LEU A 258 23.93 3.21 6.02
C LEU A 258 24.89 4.36 5.66
N GLY A 259 24.86 5.47 6.39
CA GLY A 259 25.72 6.63 6.15
C GLY A 259 25.57 7.23 4.75
N SER A 260 24.34 7.23 4.23
CA SER A 260 23.98 7.61 2.86
C SER A 260 22.80 8.59 2.87
N GLY A 261 22.50 9.17 1.71
CA GLY A 261 21.42 10.14 1.55
C GLY A 261 20.12 9.53 1.01
N ALA A 262 19.29 10.38 0.38
CA ALA A 262 17.98 10.01 -0.16
C ALA A 262 18.07 8.96 -1.29
N GLU A 263 19.25 8.77 -1.89
CA GLU A 263 19.49 7.74 -2.91
C GLU A 263 19.18 6.31 -2.42
N ILE A 264 19.35 6.05 -1.13
CA ILE A 264 19.01 4.76 -0.52
C ILE A 264 17.51 4.50 -0.58
N LEU A 265 16.68 5.53 -0.41
CA LEU A 265 15.23 5.39 -0.47
C LEU A 265 14.79 4.94 -1.86
N SER A 266 15.40 5.49 -2.92
CA SER A 266 15.17 5.02 -4.30
C SER A 266 15.62 3.57 -4.50
N ILE A 267 16.78 3.19 -3.97
CA ILE A 267 17.28 1.81 -4.05
C ILE A 267 16.33 0.84 -3.34
N LEU A 268 15.86 1.19 -2.14
CA LEU A 268 14.88 0.39 -1.40
C LEU A 268 13.59 0.22 -2.21
N GLY A 269 13.03 1.32 -2.74
CA GLY A 269 11.80 1.27 -3.52
C GLY A 269 11.92 0.43 -4.80
N ILE A 270 12.98 0.65 -5.59
CA ILE A 270 13.23 -0.09 -6.83
C ILE A 270 13.43 -1.57 -6.54
N ALA A 271 14.32 -1.91 -5.61
CA ALA A 271 14.66 -3.29 -5.31
C ALA A 271 13.45 -4.05 -4.73
N ALA A 272 12.66 -3.42 -3.85
CA ALA A 272 11.42 -4.00 -3.33
C ALA A 272 10.40 -4.26 -4.46
N THR A 273 10.20 -3.29 -5.36
CA THR A 273 9.26 -3.43 -6.48
C THR A 273 9.65 -4.56 -7.43
N PHE A 274 10.93 -4.64 -7.81
CA PHE A 274 11.42 -5.74 -8.63
C PHE A 274 11.28 -7.09 -7.90
N GLY A 275 11.65 -7.15 -6.62
CA GLY A 275 11.45 -8.34 -5.81
C GLY A 275 9.99 -8.78 -5.80
N MET A 276 9.06 -7.86 -5.55
CA MET A 276 7.63 -8.16 -5.54
C MET A 276 7.11 -8.63 -6.91
N LEU A 277 7.54 -8.01 -8.00
CA LEU A 277 7.17 -8.43 -9.35
C LEU A 277 7.62 -9.87 -9.64
N PHE A 278 8.90 -10.17 -9.39
CA PHE A 278 9.44 -11.52 -9.60
C PHE A 278 8.80 -12.55 -8.68
N GLY A 279 8.54 -12.21 -7.42
CA GLY A 279 7.86 -13.08 -6.47
C GLY A 279 6.43 -13.43 -6.93
N SER A 280 5.66 -12.43 -7.37
CA SER A 280 4.31 -12.65 -7.87
C SER A 280 4.28 -13.48 -9.16
N ILE A 281 5.20 -13.24 -10.10
CA ILE A 281 5.28 -13.98 -11.37
C ILE A 281 5.69 -15.44 -11.12
N THR A 282 6.61 -15.69 -10.20
CA THR A 282 7.13 -17.04 -9.91
C THR A 282 6.26 -17.84 -8.96
N TYR A 283 5.33 -17.18 -8.23
CA TYR A 283 4.48 -17.83 -7.23
C TYR A 283 3.76 -19.11 -7.74
N PRO A 284 3.12 -19.14 -8.93
CA PRO A 284 2.46 -20.35 -9.42
C PRO A 284 3.41 -21.54 -9.65
N MET A 285 4.70 -21.25 -9.92
CA MET A 285 5.74 -22.29 -10.04
C MET A 285 6.18 -22.76 -8.66
N VAL A 286 6.47 -21.80 -7.76
CA VAL A 286 6.92 -22.07 -6.39
C VAL A 286 5.91 -22.90 -5.62
N GLN A 287 4.61 -22.58 -5.73
CA GLN A 287 3.52 -23.30 -5.07
C GLN A 287 3.44 -24.79 -5.46
N LYS A 288 3.92 -25.17 -6.67
CA LYS A 288 3.93 -26.58 -7.09
C LYS A 288 4.98 -27.42 -6.35
N PHE A 289 6.05 -26.80 -5.87
CA PHE A 289 7.20 -27.48 -5.22
C PHE A 289 7.26 -27.25 -3.73
N MET A 290 6.54 -26.26 -3.19
CA MET A 290 6.60 -25.89 -1.79
C MET A 290 5.22 -26.05 -1.14
N SER A 291 5.20 -26.59 0.09
CA SER A 291 3.98 -26.61 0.90
C SER A 291 3.61 -25.20 1.36
N ASP A 292 2.34 -24.99 1.71
CA ASP A 292 1.82 -23.74 2.24
C ASP A 292 2.69 -23.24 3.41
N ARG A 293 3.05 -24.14 4.33
CA ARG A 293 3.93 -23.87 5.46
C ARG A 293 5.31 -23.37 5.04
N ALA A 294 5.88 -24.00 4.00
CA ALA A 294 7.22 -23.62 3.51
C ALA A 294 7.22 -22.21 2.88
N ILE A 295 6.14 -21.81 2.20
CA ILE A 295 5.99 -20.46 1.64
C ILE A 295 5.99 -19.41 2.76
N TRP A 296 5.23 -19.66 3.84
CA TRP A 296 5.21 -18.77 5.01
C TRP A 296 6.58 -18.66 5.68
N MET A 297 7.29 -19.78 5.83
CA MET A 297 8.63 -19.80 6.39
C MET A 297 9.60 -18.97 5.56
N VAL A 298 9.60 -19.17 4.25
CA VAL A 298 10.46 -18.39 3.34
C VAL A 298 10.15 -16.91 3.42
N GLY A 299 8.85 -16.54 3.53
CA GLY A 299 8.44 -15.16 3.73
C GLY A 299 8.98 -14.54 5.01
N GLY A 300 8.78 -15.21 6.13
CA GLY A 300 9.28 -14.74 7.43
C GLY A 300 10.81 -14.69 7.51
N LEU A 301 11.50 -15.68 6.94
CA LEU A 301 12.97 -15.68 6.85
C LEU A 301 13.50 -14.56 5.96
N GLY A 302 12.86 -14.26 4.83
CA GLY A 302 13.25 -13.15 3.96
C GLY A 302 13.15 -11.80 4.67
N VAL A 303 12.05 -11.56 5.38
CA VAL A 303 11.86 -10.36 6.20
C VAL A 303 12.90 -10.30 7.33
N ALA A 304 13.09 -11.38 8.08
CA ALA A 304 14.07 -11.44 9.17
C ALA A 304 15.50 -11.20 8.67
N THR A 305 15.87 -11.80 7.54
CA THR A 305 17.19 -11.63 6.92
C THR A 305 17.45 -10.17 6.57
N PHE A 306 16.48 -9.48 5.94
CA PHE A 306 16.60 -8.06 5.64
C PHE A 306 16.81 -7.23 6.91
N TYR A 307 15.93 -7.38 7.90
CA TYR A 307 15.96 -6.58 9.12
C TYR A 307 17.21 -6.82 9.98
N ILE A 308 17.74 -8.02 10.01
CA ILE A 308 18.93 -8.35 10.81
C ILE A 308 20.20 -8.02 10.06
N LEU A 309 20.35 -8.50 8.81
CA LEU A 309 21.63 -8.39 8.11
C LEU A 309 21.92 -6.94 7.69
N LEU A 310 20.94 -6.14 7.35
CA LEU A 310 21.19 -4.77 6.90
C LEU A 310 21.95 -3.94 7.95
N PRO A 311 21.55 -3.86 9.23
CA PRO A 311 22.34 -3.18 10.24
C PRO A 311 23.55 -3.97 10.73
N VAL A 312 23.53 -5.31 10.78
CA VAL A 312 24.66 -6.13 11.21
C VAL A 312 25.84 -6.04 10.24
N CYS A 313 25.59 -5.92 8.95
CA CYS A 313 26.62 -5.73 7.94
C CYS A 313 27.26 -4.33 7.94
N ARG A 314 26.81 -3.40 8.79
CA ARG A 314 27.36 -2.03 8.87
C ARG A 314 28.90 -1.97 8.93
N PRO A 315 29.61 -2.81 9.69
CA PRO A 315 31.09 -2.80 9.72
C PRO A 315 31.74 -3.12 8.37
N LEU A 316 31.01 -3.78 7.46
CA LEU A 316 31.47 -4.12 6.12
C LEU A 316 31.26 -3.00 5.10
N TYR A 317 30.54 -1.94 5.43
CA TYR A 317 30.19 -0.85 4.53
C TYR A 317 31.36 0.10 4.27
N THR A 318 32.42 -0.41 3.61
CA THR A 318 33.64 0.33 3.31
C THR A 318 33.54 1.24 2.08
N SER A 319 32.55 1.02 1.22
CA SER A 319 32.31 1.81 0.01
C SER A 319 30.81 1.99 -0.28
N LYS A 320 30.46 3.10 -0.93
CA LYS A 320 29.07 3.38 -1.34
C LYS A 320 28.50 2.28 -2.24
N ILE A 321 29.34 1.73 -3.15
CA ILE A 321 28.90 0.64 -4.05
C ILE A 321 28.47 -0.60 -3.23
N LEU A 322 29.24 -0.95 -2.21
CA LEU A 322 28.90 -2.09 -1.35
C LEU A 322 27.63 -1.86 -0.57
N VAL A 323 27.43 -0.67 0.01
CA VAL A 323 26.19 -0.27 0.69
C VAL A 323 25.00 -0.43 -0.26
N TYR A 324 25.07 0.14 -1.47
CA TYR A 324 24.00 0.08 -2.45
C TYR A 324 23.69 -1.35 -2.88
N THR A 325 24.72 -2.16 -3.14
CA THR A 325 24.55 -3.55 -3.58
C THR A 325 23.93 -4.41 -2.47
N VAL A 326 24.42 -4.33 -1.24
CA VAL A 326 23.88 -5.09 -0.11
C VAL A 326 22.43 -4.67 0.16
N THR A 327 22.14 -3.36 0.18
CA THR A 327 20.79 -2.85 0.36
C THR A 327 19.86 -3.35 -0.75
N ALA A 328 20.28 -3.26 -2.01
CA ALA A 328 19.46 -3.71 -3.15
C ALA A 328 19.18 -5.23 -3.08
N VAL A 329 20.19 -6.05 -2.81
CA VAL A 329 20.04 -7.50 -2.74
C VAL A 329 19.13 -7.93 -1.60
N LEU A 330 19.35 -7.41 -0.38
CA LEU A 330 18.53 -7.76 0.78
C LEU A 330 17.08 -7.28 0.61
N THR A 331 16.89 -6.10 0.06
CA THR A 331 15.54 -5.56 -0.21
C THR A 331 14.81 -6.33 -1.31
N PHE A 332 15.53 -6.74 -2.37
CA PHE A 332 14.98 -7.59 -3.41
C PHE A 332 14.51 -8.94 -2.84
N ILE A 333 15.35 -9.60 -2.03
CA ILE A 333 14.99 -10.88 -1.39
C ILE A 333 13.76 -10.70 -0.50
N MET A 334 13.71 -9.64 0.31
CA MET A 334 12.56 -9.34 1.15
C MET A 334 11.30 -9.11 0.30
N GLY A 335 11.35 -8.26 -0.73
CA GLY A 335 10.23 -7.99 -1.63
C GLY A 335 9.74 -9.25 -2.33
N TYR A 336 10.64 -10.09 -2.82
CA TYR A 336 10.33 -11.37 -3.44
C TYR A 336 9.56 -12.30 -2.50
N THR A 337 10.06 -12.48 -1.29
CA THR A 337 9.47 -13.40 -0.31
C THR A 337 8.14 -12.88 0.24
N VAL A 338 8.00 -11.57 0.45
CA VAL A 338 6.73 -10.92 0.84
C VAL A 338 5.67 -11.10 -0.27
N ALA A 339 6.05 -10.98 -1.54
CA ALA A 339 5.12 -11.19 -2.65
C ALA A 339 4.65 -12.64 -2.77
N LEU A 340 5.52 -13.61 -2.50
CA LEU A 340 5.12 -15.03 -2.43
C LEU A 340 4.04 -15.24 -1.37
N VAL A 341 4.22 -14.67 -0.16
CA VAL A 341 3.25 -14.77 0.94
C VAL A 341 1.94 -14.09 0.59
N ASN A 342 1.98 -12.86 0.05
CA ASN A 342 0.78 -12.13 -0.34
C ASN A 342 -0.01 -12.86 -1.44
N SER A 343 0.67 -13.39 -2.46
CA SER A 343 0.04 -14.17 -3.52
C SER A 343 -0.58 -15.45 -2.96
N HIS A 344 0.11 -16.13 -2.04
CA HIS A 344 -0.38 -17.32 -1.36
C HIS A 344 -1.64 -17.02 -0.54
N LEU A 345 -1.63 -15.94 0.27
CA LEU A 345 -2.79 -15.47 1.03
C LEU A 345 -4.01 -15.24 0.14
N ASN A 346 -3.84 -14.48 -0.94
CA ASN A 346 -4.93 -14.16 -1.85
C ASN A 346 -5.55 -15.44 -2.47
N VAL A 347 -4.71 -16.37 -2.95
CA VAL A 347 -5.18 -17.64 -3.51
C VAL A 347 -5.86 -18.50 -2.46
N PHE A 348 -5.30 -18.56 -1.25
CA PHE A 348 -5.85 -19.34 -0.14
C PHE A 348 -7.24 -18.82 0.28
N MET A 349 -7.39 -17.50 0.45
CA MET A 349 -8.66 -16.86 0.80
C MET A 349 -9.76 -17.17 -0.21
N VAL A 350 -9.46 -17.00 -1.52
CA VAL A 350 -10.42 -17.29 -2.60
C VAL A 350 -10.82 -18.77 -2.64
N LYS A 351 -9.91 -19.70 -2.36
CA LYS A 351 -10.19 -21.14 -2.38
C LYS A 351 -10.97 -21.64 -1.16
N ARG A 352 -10.81 -20.98 -0.01
CA ARG A 352 -11.34 -21.47 1.26
C ARG A 352 -12.64 -20.79 1.68
N ILE A 353 -12.85 -19.55 1.30
CA ILE A 353 -14.02 -18.79 1.73
C ILE A 353 -15.14 -18.95 0.72
N HIS A 354 -16.38 -19.20 1.21
CA HIS A 354 -17.56 -19.22 0.37
C HIS A 354 -17.76 -17.84 -0.31
N GLN A 355 -18.21 -17.84 -1.56
CA GLN A 355 -18.30 -16.60 -2.37
C GLN A 355 -19.13 -15.50 -1.70
N ASP A 356 -20.20 -15.85 -0.98
CA ASP A 356 -21.08 -14.89 -0.29
C ASP A 356 -20.40 -14.18 0.90
N PHE A 357 -19.38 -14.80 1.50
CA PHE A 357 -18.63 -14.26 2.63
C PHE A 357 -17.24 -13.71 2.25
N LEU A 358 -16.79 -13.93 1.01
CA LEU A 358 -15.44 -13.56 0.58
C LEU A 358 -15.20 -12.06 0.74
N ALA A 359 -16.11 -11.21 0.25
CA ALA A 359 -15.96 -9.74 0.33
C ALA A 359 -15.99 -9.23 1.78
N ARG A 360 -16.83 -9.80 2.65
CA ARG A 360 -16.93 -9.41 4.07
C ARG A 360 -15.68 -9.84 4.85
N THR A 361 -15.20 -11.05 4.61
CA THR A 361 -14.01 -11.61 5.27
C THR A 361 -12.74 -10.89 4.82
N ASP A 362 -12.61 -10.61 3.52
CA ASP A 362 -11.49 -9.84 2.96
C ASP A 362 -11.50 -8.40 3.51
N GLY A 363 -12.67 -7.77 3.52
CA GLY A 363 -12.85 -6.43 4.07
C GLY A 363 -12.43 -6.30 5.53
N ILE A 364 -12.81 -7.24 6.41
CA ILE A 364 -12.40 -7.20 7.82
C ILE A 364 -10.91 -7.49 7.98
N THR A 365 -10.35 -8.40 7.18
CA THR A 365 -8.92 -8.72 7.20
C THR A 365 -8.10 -7.52 6.78
N ILE A 366 -8.47 -6.83 5.69
CA ILE A 366 -7.82 -5.60 5.24
C ILE A 366 -7.96 -4.50 6.30
N ALA A 367 -9.16 -4.29 6.85
CA ALA A 367 -9.41 -3.25 7.85
C ALA A 367 -8.53 -3.44 9.09
N LEU A 368 -8.48 -4.64 9.67
CA LEU A 368 -7.67 -4.94 10.85
C LEU A 368 -6.17 -4.89 10.55
N SER A 369 -5.74 -5.43 9.40
CA SER A 369 -4.34 -5.40 9.00
C SER A 369 -3.85 -3.97 8.77
N THR A 370 -4.65 -3.13 8.13
CA THR A 370 -4.32 -1.72 7.89
C THR A 370 -4.35 -0.91 9.18
N ALA A 371 -5.32 -1.17 10.08
CA ALA A 371 -5.40 -0.49 11.38
C ALA A 371 -4.21 -0.81 12.31
N SER A 372 -3.53 -1.93 12.12
CA SER A 372 -2.31 -2.26 12.87
C SER A 372 -1.15 -1.31 12.57
N MET A 373 -1.10 -0.74 11.37
CA MET A 373 0.01 0.13 10.95
C MET A 373 0.13 1.43 11.77
N PRO A 374 -0.93 2.27 11.92
CA PRO A 374 -0.81 3.46 12.75
C PRO A 374 -0.57 3.11 14.23
N ALA A 375 -1.19 2.04 14.75
CA ALA A 375 -0.95 1.59 16.11
C ALA A 375 0.53 1.23 16.34
N ALA A 376 1.10 0.41 15.46
CA ALA A 376 2.52 0.06 15.50
C ALA A 376 3.43 1.29 15.28
N SER A 377 3.03 2.24 14.44
CA SER A 377 3.80 3.44 14.14
C SER A 377 3.86 4.39 15.35
N PHE A 378 2.75 4.61 16.04
CA PHE A 378 2.75 5.41 17.26
C PHE A 378 3.53 4.73 18.40
N LEU A 379 3.42 3.41 18.54
CA LEU A 379 4.27 2.66 19.47
C LEU A 379 5.76 2.83 19.11
N LEU A 380 6.09 2.73 17.83
CA LEU A 380 7.44 2.91 17.33
C LEU A 380 7.98 4.33 17.63
N SER A 381 7.15 5.37 17.51
CA SER A 381 7.56 6.75 17.81
C SER A 381 8.02 6.93 19.27
N VAL A 382 7.46 6.14 20.19
CA VAL A 382 7.90 6.10 21.59
C VAL A 382 9.19 5.27 21.74
N ILE A 383 9.27 4.11 21.07
CA ILE A 383 10.44 3.21 21.15
C ILE A 383 11.72 3.90 20.63
N VAL A 384 11.61 4.71 19.58
CA VAL A 384 12.75 5.46 19.00
C VAL A 384 13.42 6.41 20.02
N ALA A 385 12.70 6.87 21.04
CA ALA A 385 13.28 7.68 22.12
C ALA A 385 14.28 6.90 23.00
N TYR A 386 14.18 5.57 23.02
CA TYR A 386 14.97 4.69 23.91
C TYR A 386 15.91 3.75 23.16
N ALA A 387 15.72 3.57 21.84
CA ALA A 387 16.49 2.64 21.01
C ALA A 387 16.90 3.30 19.70
N ASN A 388 18.13 3.02 19.25
CA ASN A 388 18.61 3.49 17.96
C ASN A 388 17.99 2.70 16.81
N THR A 389 18.04 3.26 15.59
CA THR A 389 17.46 2.67 14.38
C THR A 389 17.97 1.24 14.13
N SER A 390 19.26 0.96 14.33
CA SER A 390 19.81 -0.39 14.16
C SER A 390 19.20 -1.40 15.13
N ALA A 391 19.03 -1.05 16.40
CA ALA A 391 18.44 -1.93 17.41
C ALA A 391 16.96 -2.24 17.09
N ILE A 392 16.22 -1.24 16.62
CA ILE A 392 14.81 -1.40 16.21
C ILE A 392 14.71 -2.36 15.03
N PHE A 393 15.55 -2.21 14.03
CA PHE A 393 15.58 -3.11 12.87
C PHE A 393 15.93 -4.54 13.30
N ILE A 394 16.99 -4.74 14.09
CA ILE A 394 17.38 -6.07 14.59
C ILE A 394 16.24 -6.69 15.42
N ALA A 395 15.63 -5.92 16.34
CA ALA A 395 14.50 -6.40 17.15
C ALA A 395 13.32 -6.82 16.29
N SER A 396 12.98 -6.05 15.24
CA SER A 396 11.93 -6.40 14.29
C SER A 396 12.26 -7.68 13.52
N GLY A 397 13.50 -7.86 13.12
CA GLY A 397 13.96 -9.09 12.47
C GLY A 397 13.92 -10.32 13.39
N VAL A 398 14.33 -10.16 14.64
CA VAL A 398 14.23 -11.23 15.66
C VAL A 398 12.75 -11.57 15.91
N LEU A 399 11.87 -10.60 16.00
CA LEU A 399 10.45 -10.82 16.17
C LEU A 399 9.85 -11.56 14.95
N ALA A 400 10.22 -11.19 13.72
CA ALA A 400 9.82 -11.91 12.51
C ALA A 400 10.30 -13.36 12.53
N LEU A 401 11.53 -13.59 12.97
CA LEU A 401 12.12 -14.94 13.10
C LEU A 401 11.36 -15.78 14.15
N LEU A 402 11.06 -15.20 15.32
CA LEU A 402 10.31 -15.88 16.38
C LEU A 402 8.91 -16.28 15.90
N VAL A 403 8.19 -15.40 15.22
CA VAL A 403 6.87 -15.72 14.65
C VAL A 403 7.01 -16.82 13.59
N THR A 404 8.01 -16.76 12.74
CA THR A 404 8.29 -17.81 11.75
C THR A 404 8.55 -19.17 12.42
N ILE A 405 9.31 -19.20 13.50
CA ILE A 405 9.56 -20.40 14.29
C ILE A 405 8.26 -20.90 14.96
N CYS A 406 7.47 -20.01 15.54
CA CYS A 406 6.16 -20.39 16.12
C CYS A 406 5.23 -21.02 15.08
N MET A 407 5.27 -20.55 13.84
CA MET A 407 4.51 -21.15 12.74
C MET A 407 4.93 -22.59 12.43
N LEU A 408 6.21 -22.93 12.61
CA LEU A 408 6.71 -24.29 12.47
C LEU A 408 6.00 -25.29 13.39
N PHE A 409 5.69 -24.87 14.60
CA PHE A 409 5.03 -25.70 15.62
C PHE A 409 3.51 -25.66 15.56
N SER A 410 2.91 -24.83 14.68
CA SER A 410 1.45 -24.77 14.52
C SER A 410 0.92 -26.04 13.86
N LYS A 411 0.15 -26.81 14.62
CA LYS A 411 -0.54 -28.04 14.14
C LYS A 411 -1.57 -27.72 13.06
N THR A 412 -2.19 -26.56 13.13
CA THR A 412 -3.21 -26.10 12.17
C THR A 412 -2.62 -25.88 10.79
N LEU A 413 -1.39 -25.31 10.71
CA LEU A 413 -0.66 -25.14 9.45
C LEU A 413 -0.02 -26.43 8.94
N ALA A 414 0.06 -27.48 9.78
CA ALA A 414 0.61 -28.78 9.42
C ALA A 414 -0.44 -29.76 8.86
N GLY A 415 -1.72 -29.53 9.18
CA GLY A 415 -2.83 -30.34 8.65
C GLY A 415 -3.10 -29.92 7.20
N ASN A 416 -3.04 -30.89 6.28
CA ASN A 416 -3.35 -30.68 4.87
C ASN A 416 -4.68 -29.95 4.73
N GLY A 417 -4.68 -28.85 3.94
CA GLY A 417 -5.81 -27.98 3.72
C GLY A 417 -7.00 -28.56 2.94
N GLU A 418 -7.19 -29.88 2.97
CA GLU A 418 -8.24 -30.63 2.25
C GLU A 418 -9.56 -30.80 3.01
N LYS A 419 -9.82 -30.08 4.10
CA LYS A 419 -11.21 -29.95 4.52
C LYS A 419 -11.89 -28.96 3.61
N SER A 420 -12.54 -29.53 2.60
CA SER A 420 -13.20 -28.81 1.52
C SER A 420 -14.30 -27.86 2.04
N VAL A 421 -14.60 -26.87 1.23
CA VAL A 421 -15.74 -25.94 1.34
C VAL A 421 -17.06 -26.67 1.63
N SER A 422 -17.22 -27.95 1.19
CA SER A 422 -18.39 -28.80 1.44
C SER A 422 -18.64 -29.06 2.93
N ASP A 423 -17.61 -29.33 3.73
CA ASP A 423 -17.79 -29.69 5.16
C ASP A 423 -18.26 -28.52 6.04
N ASN A 424 -17.94 -27.28 5.60
CA ASN A 424 -18.38 -26.09 6.33
C ASN A 424 -19.76 -25.58 5.89
N VAL A 425 -20.17 -25.81 4.65
CA VAL A 425 -21.52 -25.49 4.15
C VAL A 425 -22.56 -26.41 4.80
N ASP A 426 -22.28 -27.70 4.92
CA ASP A 426 -23.19 -28.65 5.57
C ASP A 426 -23.37 -28.35 7.07
N LYS A 427 -22.31 -27.84 7.74
CA LYS A 427 -22.43 -27.41 9.14
C LYS A 427 -23.20 -26.09 9.33
N LEU A 428 -23.11 -25.17 8.38
CA LEU A 428 -23.85 -23.91 8.44
C LEU A 428 -25.34 -24.11 8.15
N GLN A 429 -25.65 -24.93 7.16
CA GLN A 429 -27.05 -25.29 6.84
C GLN A 429 -27.72 -26.12 7.95
N SER A 430 -26.97 -26.96 8.66
CA SER A 430 -27.49 -27.71 9.80
C SER A 430 -27.72 -26.86 11.06
N THR A 431 -27.08 -25.69 11.16
CA THR A 431 -27.23 -24.76 12.31
C THR A 431 -28.35 -23.74 12.10
N GLU A 432 -28.74 -23.46 10.84
CA GLU A 432 -29.89 -22.60 10.50
C GLU A 432 -31.23 -23.38 10.46
N ALA A 433 -31.17 -24.70 10.56
CA ALA A 433 -32.34 -25.57 10.55
C ALA A 433 -32.82 -26.01 11.97
N VAL A 434 -32.23 -25.47 13.03
CA VAL A 434 -32.62 -25.62 14.45
C VAL A 434 -33.00 -24.27 15.02
#